data_ceeedfe9cc8baa8a2c322f483de79237
#
_entry.id   ceeedfe9cc8baa8a2c322f483de79237
#
_cell.length_a   1.000
_cell.length_b   1.000
_cell.length_c   1.000
_cell.angle_alpha   90.00
_cell.angle_beta   90.00
_cell.angle_gamma   90.00
#
_symmetry.space_group_name_H-M   'P 1'
#
loop_
_entity.id
_entity.type
_entity.pdbx_description
1 polymer ?
#
loop_
_entity_poly.entity_id
_entity_poly.type
_entity_poly.pdbx_seq_one_letter_code
_entity_poly.pdbx_strand_id
1 'polypeptide(L)'
;MSTKAERLMSDVRAPSPLQSSAKTSARIGWIDVARGIGIILVVAGHAAGGIIDGPGGQSTPWLRYAFLALYTFHMPVFFFLAGLFVVERLERGTAAFVKAILITIVYPYFLWSIIQFSLIYASGSLVNHPVETYWATIIALPWRTVSQFWFLHALFLVHLLGLAAWRTGGRAAVLAAAVAVKLVAMFVPSTPALSLAAGNAPYYALGLAIGWQRASTVFDTMSDRLRIGTGLCALLAIILLCSEADQLQNMLRVETASSSGIARIAWMPAMLPATLLGGATLLIIASALAQSGGRISQLLERIGKLSMPIFLMHILFIAGTRIFATHIFHVAGASLLPLLVAVGVGGPLLVKAATDRIGASKSLGLR
;
A
#
# COMPACT_ATOMS: atom_id res chain seq x y z
N MET A 1 -29.60 -25.28 52.17
CA MET A 1 -29.76 -25.63 50.72
C MET A 1 -29.25 -24.46 49.92
N SER A 2 -27.95 -24.41 49.60
CA SER A 2 -27.36 -23.44 48.67
C SER A 2 -27.67 -23.87 47.27
N THR A 3 -28.34 -23.02 46.53
CA THR A 3 -28.91 -23.35 45.22
C THR A 3 -27.87 -23.54 44.16
N LYS A 4 -28.09 -24.54 43.31
CA LYS A 4 -27.29 -24.92 42.11
C LYS A 4 -26.98 -23.73 41.17
N ALA A 5 -27.72 -22.60 41.34
CA ALA A 5 -27.54 -21.35 40.60
C ALA A 5 -26.31 -20.56 41.05
N GLU A 6 -25.91 -20.60 42.32
CA GLU A 6 -24.73 -19.89 42.83
C GLU A 6 -23.41 -20.53 42.37
N ARG A 7 -23.40 -21.85 42.13
CA ARG A 7 -22.22 -22.53 41.55
C ARG A 7 -22.02 -22.29 40.07
N LEU A 8 -23.06 -21.95 39.30
CA LEU A 8 -22.98 -21.65 37.86
C LEU A 8 -22.53 -20.18 37.60
N MET A 9 -22.63 -19.28 38.57
CA MET A 9 -22.13 -17.91 38.44
C MET A 9 -20.67 -17.73 38.86
N SER A 10 -20.07 -18.68 39.59
CA SER A 10 -18.67 -18.59 40.01
C SER A 10 -17.64 -19.01 38.94
N ASP A 11 -18.06 -19.63 37.83
CA ASP A 11 -17.16 -20.13 36.78
C ASP A 11 -16.98 -19.19 35.57
N VAL A 12 -17.59 -18.01 35.58
CA VAL A 12 -17.25 -16.98 34.58
C VAL A 12 -16.05 -16.19 35.10
N ARG A 13 -14.88 -16.85 35.10
CA ARG A 13 -13.62 -16.12 35.31
C ARG A 13 -13.43 -15.10 34.18
N ALA A 14 -13.42 -13.84 34.53
CA ALA A 14 -12.95 -12.80 33.63
C ALA A 14 -11.57 -13.20 33.09
N PRO A 15 -11.30 -13.09 31.78
CA PRO A 15 -10.00 -13.46 31.21
C PRO A 15 -8.91 -12.70 31.92
N SER A 16 -7.82 -13.41 32.28
CA SER A 16 -6.69 -12.81 32.93
C SER A 16 -6.08 -11.67 32.07
N PRO A 17 -5.46 -10.64 32.68
CA PRO A 17 -4.84 -9.53 31.93
C PRO A 17 -3.84 -10.02 30.87
N LEU A 18 -3.17 -11.14 31.11
CA LEU A 18 -2.24 -11.78 30.15
C LEU A 18 -2.97 -12.38 28.95
N GLN A 19 -4.16 -12.98 29.14
CA GLN A 19 -4.96 -13.52 28.04
C GLN A 19 -5.61 -12.42 27.21
N SER A 20 -6.00 -11.30 27.83
CA SER A 20 -6.50 -10.11 27.15
C SER A 20 -5.39 -9.46 26.30
N SER A 21 -4.17 -9.34 26.83
CA SER A 21 -3.00 -8.79 26.11
C SER A 21 -2.58 -9.68 24.93
N ALA A 22 -2.55 -11.00 25.10
CA ALA A 22 -2.23 -11.94 24.02
C ALA A 22 -3.26 -11.93 22.90
N LYS A 23 -4.57 -11.86 23.22
CA LYS A 23 -5.64 -11.73 22.24
C LYS A 23 -5.58 -10.39 21.48
N THR A 24 -5.23 -9.31 22.15
CA THR A 24 -5.06 -7.98 21.52
C THR A 24 -3.85 -7.98 20.60
N SER A 25 -2.73 -8.58 21.00
CA SER A 25 -1.53 -8.72 20.17
C SER A 25 -1.79 -9.56 18.91
N ALA A 26 -2.47 -10.70 19.03
CA ALA A 26 -2.83 -11.54 17.89
C ALA A 26 -3.84 -10.86 16.95
N ARG A 27 -4.78 -10.05 17.49
CA ARG A 27 -5.75 -9.30 16.70
C ARG A 27 -5.16 -8.19 15.85
N ILE A 28 -3.99 -7.69 16.17
CA ILE A 28 -3.29 -6.66 15.39
C ILE A 28 -2.32 -7.32 14.39
N GLY A 29 -1.86 -8.53 14.66
CA GLY A 29 -0.88 -9.25 13.84
C GLY A 29 -1.28 -9.40 12.38
N TRP A 30 -2.58 -9.59 12.08
CA TRP A 30 -3.05 -9.72 10.69
C TRP A 30 -2.80 -8.43 9.86
N ILE A 31 -2.82 -7.25 10.50
CA ILE A 31 -2.56 -5.99 9.81
C ILE A 31 -1.09 -5.91 9.37
N ASP A 32 -0.18 -6.35 10.23
CA ASP A 32 1.24 -6.40 9.88
C ASP A 32 1.51 -7.48 8.83
N VAL A 33 0.83 -8.65 8.91
CA VAL A 33 0.88 -9.67 7.84
C VAL A 33 0.36 -9.10 6.52
N ALA A 34 -0.76 -8.36 6.53
CA ALA A 34 -1.30 -7.72 5.34
C ALA A 34 -0.34 -6.69 4.74
N ARG A 35 0.33 -5.88 5.58
CA ARG A 35 1.40 -4.97 5.15
C ARG A 35 2.59 -5.73 4.57
N GLY A 36 2.96 -6.87 5.16
CA GLY A 36 4.04 -7.74 4.69
C GLY A 36 3.76 -8.29 3.30
N ILE A 37 2.57 -8.86 3.08
CA ILE A 37 2.14 -9.31 1.76
C ILE A 37 2.10 -8.11 0.80
N GLY A 38 1.43 -7.02 1.20
CA GLY A 38 1.27 -5.84 0.38
C GLY A 38 2.61 -5.24 -0.10
N ILE A 39 3.60 -5.10 0.79
CA ILE A 39 4.89 -4.51 0.40
C ILE A 39 5.68 -5.44 -0.53
N ILE A 40 5.58 -6.77 -0.38
CA ILE A 40 6.18 -7.72 -1.33
C ILE A 40 5.52 -7.55 -2.70
N LEU A 41 4.19 -7.37 -2.78
CA LEU A 41 3.48 -7.11 -4.03
C LEU A 41 3.87 -5.77 -4.65
N VAL A 42 4.10 -4.72 -3.86
CA VAL A 42 4.63 -3.43 -4.34
C VAL A 42 5.99 -3.62 -4.97
N VAL A 43 6.90 -4.32 -4.29
CA VAL A 43 8.26 -4.61 -4.80
C VAL A 43 8.19 -5.43 -6.08
N ALA A 44 7.34 -6.48 -6.12
CA ALA A 44 7.12 -7.31 -7.31
C ALA A 44 6.56 -6.49 -8.49
N GLY A 45 5.59 -5.61 -8.22
CA GLY A 45 5.03 -4.71 -9.22
C GLY A 45 6.07 -3.76 -9.81
N HIS A 46 6.91 -3.13 -8.98
CA HIS A 46 7.96 -2.25 -9.46
C HIS A 46 9.09 -3.01 -10.17
N ALA A 47 9.41 -4.23 -9.73
CA ALA A 47 10.36 -5.11 -10.43
C ALA A 47 9.82 -5.50 -11.81
N ALA A 48 8.55 -5.89 -11.90
CA ALA A 48 7.89 -6.19 -13.17
C ALA A 48 7.86 -4.97 -14.10
N GLY A 49 7.44 -3.80 -13.59
CA GLY A 49 7.45 -2.54 -14.35
C GLY A 49 8.83 -2.18 -14.86
N GLY A 50 9.86 -2.28 -14.02
CA GLY A 50 11.25 -2.03 -14.43
C GLY A 50 11.77 -2.99 -15.52
N ILE A 51 11.29 -4.24 -15.56
CA ILE A 51 11.57 -5.20 -16.64
C ILE A 51 10.80 -4.82 -17.91
N ILE A 52 9.50 -4.50 -17.80
CA ILE A 52 8.63 -4.14 -18.93
C ILE A 52 9.16 -2.88 -19.66
N ASP A 53 9.59 -1.88 -18.89
CA ASP A 53 10.10 -0.61 -19.44
C ASP A 53 11.58 -0.67 -19.82
N GLY A 54 12.27 -1.77 -19.50
CA GLY A 54 13.68 -1.98 -19.77
C GLY A 54 13.97 -2.69 -21.10
N PRO A 55 15.26 -2.85 -21.45
CA PRO A 55 15.69 -3.62 -22.63
C PRO A 55 15.14 -5.06 -22.58
N GLY A 56 14.51 -5.51 -23.67
CA GLY A 56 13.95 -6.87 -23.78
C GLY A 56 12.59 -7.08 -23.09
N GLY A 57 11.99 -6.04 -22.50
CA GLY A 57 10.72 -6.17 -21.76
C GLY A 57 9.47 -6.42 -22.59
N GLN A 58 9.54 -6.26 -23.91
CA GLN A 58 8.37 -6.42 -24.79
C GLN A 58 7.94 -7.88 -25.01
N SER A 59 8.73 -8.85 -24.61
CA SER A 59 8.58 -10.26 -25.00
C SER A 59 7.76 -11.12 -24.02
N THR A 60 7.17 -10.54 -22.96
CA THR A 60 6.55 -11.34 -21.90
C THR A 60 5.14 -10.87 -21.58
N PRO A 61 4.11 -11.25 -22.36
CA PRO A 61 2.73 -10.80 -22.14
C PRO A 61 2.18 -11.07 -20.74
N TRP A 62 2.46 -12.24 -20.16
CA TRP A 62 1.99 -12.60 -18.82
C TRP A 62 2.48 -11.62 -17.73
N LEU A 63 3.69 -11.04 -17.90
CA LEU A 63 4.23 -10.09 -16.94
C LEU A 63 3.41 -8.78 -16.91
N ARG A 64 2.89 -8.37 -18.07
CA ARG A 64 1.98 -7.21 -18.17
C ARG A 64 0.67 -7.48 -17.48
N TYR A 65 0.09 -8.67 -17.65
CA TYR A 65 -1.15 -9.05 -16.95
C TYR A 65 -0.94 -9.13 -15.44
N ALA A 66 0.17 -9.73 -14.99
CA ALA A 66 0.53 -9.77 -13.57
C ALA A 66 0.73 -8.36 -13.00
N PHE A 67 1.41 -7.48 -13.73
CA PHE A 67 1.58 -6.08 -13.36
C PHE A 67 0.23 -5.38 -13.21
N LEU A 68 -0.66 -5.48 -14.20
CA LEU A 68 -1.99 -4.89 -14.16
C LEU A 68 -2.81 -5.42 -12.98
N ALA A 69 -2.84 -6.74 -12.79
CA ALA A 69 -3.54 -7.36 -11.68
C ALA A 69 -3.06 -6.82 -10.32
N LEU A 70 -1.74 -6.73 -10.11
CA LEU A 70 -1.17 -6.21 -8.89
C LEU A 70 -1.55 -4.74 -8.65
N TYR A 71 -1.40 -3.90 -9.68
CA TYR A 71 -1.66 -2.45 -9.56
C TYR A 71 -3.14 -2.12 -9.32
N THR A 72 -4.04 -3.06 -9.57
CA THR A 72 -5.48 -2.85 -9.35
C THR A 72 -5.83 -2.71 -7.87
N PHE A 73 -5.22 -3.50 -6.96
CA PHE A 73 -5.70 -3.57 -5.57
C PHE A 73 -4.65 -3.29 -4.48
N HIS A 74 -3.34 -3.47 -4.76
CA HIS A 74 -2.34 -3.42 -3.68
C HIS A 74 -2.24 -2.04 -3.02
N MET A 75 -2.32 -0.94 -3.78
CA MET A 75 -2.27 0.41 -3.20
C MET A 75 -3.55 0.80 -2.45
N PRO A 76 -4.76 0.55 -2.96
CA PRO A 76 -5.99 0.68 -2.20
C PRO A 76 -5.98 0.00 -0.82
N VAL A 77 -5.37 -1.19 -0.72
CA VAL A 77 -5.21 -1.89 0.57
C VAL A 77 -4.37 -1.06 1.56
N PHE A 78 -3.27 -0.45 1.13
CA PHE A 78 -2.47 0.39 2.02
C PHE A 78 -3.21 1.64 2.51
N PHE A 79 -4.01 2.28 1.66
CA PHE A 79 -4.86 3.39 2.08
C PHE A 79 -5.94 2.93 3.08
N PHE A 80 -6.56 1.78 2.85
CA PHE A 80 -7.49 1.18 3.79
C PHE A 80 -6.83 0.90 5.16
N LEU A 81 -5.68 0.22 5.16
CA LEU A 81 -4.93 -0.08 6.38
C LEU A 81 -4.48 1.18 7.13
N ALA A 82 -4.11 2.24 6.40
CA ALA A 82 -3.77 3.53 7.01
C ALA A 82 -4.98 4.18 7.70
N GLY A 83 -6.17 4.03 7.13
CA GLY A 83 -7.43 4.53 7.69
C GLY A 83 -7.83 3.87 9.00
N LEU A 84 -7.55 2.57 9.18
CA LEU A 84 -8.04 1.77 10.31
C LEU A 84 -7.73 2.35 11.70
N PHE A 85 -6.61 3.05 11.87
CA PHE A 85 -6.14 3.57 13.16
C PHE A 85 -6.32 5.08 13.33
N VAL A 86 -6.97 5.74 12.39
CA VAL A 86 -7.02 7.22 12.37
C VAL A 86 -7.85 7.76 13.52
N VAL A 87 -9.00 7.15 13.81
CA VAL A 87 -9.89 7.61 14.90
C VAL A 87 -9.16 7.62 16.23
N GLU A 88 -8.51 6.51 16.60
CA GLU A 88 -7.74 6.40 17.85
C GLU A 88 -6.58 7.42 17.93
N ARG A 89 -5.96 7.74 16.80
CA ARG A 89 -4.91 8.76 16.74
C ARG A 89 -5.48 10.17 16.91
N LEU A 90 -6.66 10.45 16.34
CA LEU A 90 -7.35 11.73 16.49
C LEU A 90 -7.84 11.96 17.92
N GLU A 91 -8.29 10.90 18.60
CA GLU A 91 -8.68 10.93 20.02
C GLU A 91 -7.51 11.31 20.95
N ARG A 92 -6.27 11.01 20.56
CA ARG A 92 -5.05 11.44 21.28
C ARG A 92 -4.71 12.93 21.08
N GLY A 93 -5.46 13.63 20.25
CA GLY A 93 -5.34 15.04 19.96
C GLY A 93 -4.78 15.37 18.59
N THR A 94 -5.33 16.45 18.00
CA THR A 94 -4.99 16.87 16.64
C THR A 94 -3.52 17.24 16.46
N ALA A 95 -2.92 17.94 17.41
CA ALA A 95 -1.51 18.34 17.33
C ALA A 95 -0.59 17.12 17.32
N ALA A 96 -0.87 16.10 18.13
CA ALA A 96 -0.15 14.84 18.14
C ALA A 96 -0.30 14.09 16.81
N PHE A 97 -1.51 14.06 16.24
CA PHE A 97 -1.81 13.46 14.94
C PHE A 97 -1.02 14.14 13.81
N VAL A 98 -1.09 15.48 13.71
CA VAL A 98 -0.34 16.24 12.68
C VAL A 98 1.17 16.06 12.84
N LYS A 99 1.69 16.16 14.06
CA LYS A 99 3.12 15.91 14.33
C LYS A 99 3.55 14.51 13.90
N ALA A 100 2.74 13.49 14.16
CA ALA A 100 3.02 12.12 13.72
C ALA A 100 3.10 12.03 12.20
N ILE A 101 2.16 12.63 11.46
CA ILE A 101 2.15 12.66 9.99
C ILE A 101 3.40 13.37 9.45
N LEU A 102 3.76 14.52 9.99
CA LEU A 102 4.95 15.27 9.57
C LEU A 102 6.22 14.44 9.73
N ILE A 103 6.36 13.72 10.83
CA ILE A 103 7.56 12.91 11.12
C ILE A 103 7.57 11.59 10.33
N THR A 104 6.41 10.93 10.15
CA THR A 104 6.38 9.57 9.59
C THR A 104 6.06 9.52 8.10
N ILE A 105 5.56 10.61 7.51
CA ILE A 105 5.18 10.69 6.10
C ILE A 105 5.94 11.81 5.39
N VAL A 106 5.79 13.06 5.86
CA VAL A 106 6.31 14.23 5.15
C VAL A 106 7.84 14.27 5.18
N TYR A 107 8.45 14.06 6.35
CA TYR A 107 9.90 14.04 6.48
C TYR A 107 10.56 12.94 5.61
N PRO A 108 10.16 11.65 5.69
CA PRO A 108 10.71 10.63 4.80
C PRO A 108 10.43 10.91 3.32
N TYR A 109 9.27 11.48 2.98
CA TYR A 109 8.94 11.87 1.61
C TYR A 109 10.01 12.79 1.01
N PHE A 110 10.29 13.92 1.66
CA PHE A 110 11.28 14.87 1.14
C PHE A 110 12.70 14.30 1.16
N LEU A 111 13.11 13.70 2.27
CA LEU A 111 14.45 13.14 2.41
C LEU A 111 14.75 12.11 1.32
N TRP A 112 13.89 11.11 1.18
CA TRP A 112 14.12 10.02 0.24
C TRP A 112 13.84 10.39 -1.21
N SER A 113 12.95 11.34 -1.47
CA SER A 113 12.80 11.92 -2.80
C SER A 113 14.10 12.59 -3.25
N ILE A 114 14.73 13.41 -2.40
CA ILE A 114 16.01 14.06 -2.72
C ILE A 114 17.11 13.02 -2.94
N ILE A 115 17.27 12.04 -2.02
CA ILE A 115 18.29 10.99 -2.13
C ILE A 115 18.12 10.21 -3.44
N GLN A 116 16.92 9.69 -3.70
CA GLN A 116 16.66 8.88 -4.90
C GLN A 116 16.85 9.70 -6.18
N PHE A 117 16.38 10.96 -6.19
CA PHE A 117 16.55 11.82 -7.35
C PHE A 117 18.01 12.15 -7.65
N SER A 118 18.80 12.42 -6.61
CA SER A 118 20.22 12.64 -6.78
C SER A 118 20.92 11.42 -7.40
N LEU A 119 20.54 10.23 -6.97
CA LEU A 119 21.08 8.98 -7.53
C LEU A 119 20.62 8.74 -8.97
N ILE A 120 19.34 8.98 -9.29
CA ILE A 120 18.81 8.87 -10.65
C ILE A 120 19.51 9.86 -11.59
N TYR A 121 19.64 11.12 -11.16
CA TYR A 121 20.34 12.14 -11.94
C TYR A 121 21.81 11.76 -12.19
N ALA A 122 22.52 11.31 -11.16
CA ALA A 122 23.90 10.85 -11.29
C ALA A 122 24.04 9.60 -12.19
N SER A 123 23.02 8.76 -12.28
CA SER A 123 23.01 7.57 -13.12
C SER A 123 22.79 7.85 -14.62
N GLY A 124 22.32 9.02 -14.97
CA GLY A 124 22.16 9.47 -16.37
C GLY A 124 21.34 8.48 -17.24
N SER A 125 21.92 8.05 -18.36
CA SER A 125 21.26 7.14 -19.32
C SER A 125 21.17 5.69 -18.88
N LEU A 126 21.74 5.29 -17.74
CA LEU A 126 21.66 3.92 -17.23
C LEU A 126 20.26 3.57 -16.67
N VAL A 127 19.46 4.58 -16.33
CA VAL A 127 18.09 4.39 -15.80
C VAL A 127 17.06 4.47 -16.92
N ASN A 128 15.90 3.79 -16.75
CA ASN A 128 14.82 3.79 -17.75
C ASN A 128 14.21 5.20 -17.96
N HIS A 129 14.21 6.03 -16.92
CA HIS A 129 13.62 7.38 -16.93
C HIS A 129 14.61 8.38 -16.34
N PRO A 130 15.56 8.90 -17.15
CA PRO A 130 16.55 9.87 -16.69
C PRO A 130 15.89 11.20 -16.33
N VAL A 131 16.49 11.93 -15.39
CA VAL A 131 16.06 13.26 -14.99
C VAL A 131 16.88 14.30 -15.74
N GLU A 132 16.23 15.13 -16.55
CA GLU A 132 16.90 16.16 -17.34
C GLU A 132 17.23 17.42 -16.52
N THR A 133 16.32 17.80 -15.60
CA THR A 133 16.40 19.07 -14.85
C THR A 133 16.32 18.83 -13.34
N TYR A 134 17.49 18.68 -12.71
CA TYR A 134 17.59 18.35 -11.28
C TYR A 134 16.87 19.37 -10.38
N TRP A 135 17.26 20.64 -10.45
CA TRP A 135 16.73 21.68 -9.55
C TRP A 135 15.24 21.94 -9.75
N ALA A 136 14.78 21.96 -11.00
CA ALA A 136 13.33 22.11 -11.26
C ALA A 136 12.51 20.99 -10.65
N THR A 137 13.04 19.77 -10.65
CA THR A 137 12.37 18.61 -10.06
C THR A 137 12.37 18.68 -8.52
N ILE A 138 13.47 19.04 -7.89
CA ILE A 138 13.57 19.20 -6.42
C ILE A 138 12.62 20.29 -5.92
N ILE A 139 12.59 21.45 -6.58
CA ILE A 139 11.70 22.55 -6.22
C ILE A 139 10.23 22.17 -6.39
N ALA A 140 9.92 21.32 -7.37
CA ALA A 140 8.56 20.87 -7.64
C ALA A 140 8.04 19.79 -6.67
N LEU A 141 8.86 19.17 -5.82
CA LEU A 141 8.45 18.10 -4.89
C LEU A 141 7.20 18.41 -4.04
N PRO A 142 6.94 19.65 -3.58
CA PRO A 142 5.72 19.96 -2.82
C PRO A 142 4.41 19.72 -3.58
N TRP A 143 4.41 19.81 -4.91
CA TRP A 143 3.20 19.68 -5.74
C TRP A 143 3.32 18.65 -6.87
N ARG A 144 4.53 18.16 -7.17
CA ARG A 144 4.80 17.17 -8.20
C ARG A 144 5.53 15.98 -7.59
N THR A 145 4.85 14.88 -7.53
CA THR A 145 5.41 13.65 -6.96
C THR A 145 6.28 12.92 -7.96
N VAL A 146 7.16 12.09 -7.45
CA VAL A 146 8.13 11.38 -8.25
C VAL A 146 8.20 9.93 -7.84
N SER A 147 8.21 9.05 -8.86
CA SER A 147 8.34 7.61 -8.67
C SER A 147 7.34 7.09 -7.61
N GLN A 148 7.71 6.09 -6.80
CA GLN A 148 6.86 5.52 -5.75
C GLN A 148 6.39 6.51 -4.67
N PHE A 149 7.07 7.63 -4.50
CA PHE A 149 6.77 8.60 -3.41
C PHE A 149 5.43 9.30 -3.56
N TRP A 150 4.74 9.16 -4.72
CA TRP A 150 3.35 9.60 -4.87
C TRP A 150 2.45 9.07 -3.76
N PHE A 151 2.70 7.84 -3.28
CA PHE A 151 1.92 7.24 -2.22
C PHE A 151 2.00 8.03 -0.90
N LEU A 152 3.21 8.44 -0.47
CA LEU A 152 3.38 9.24 0.75
C LEU A 152 2.71 10.60 0.63
N HIS A 153 2.85 11.24 -0.53
CA HIS A 153 2.21 12.52 -0.81
C HIS A 153 0.68 12.39 -0.80
N ALA A 154 0.14 11.41 -1.51
CA ALA A 154 -1.30 11.13 -1.53
C ALA A 154 -1.81 10.75 -0.12
N LEU A 155 -1.05 9.95 0.63
CA LEU A 155 -1.38 9.58 2.01
C LEU A 155 -1.43 10.80 2.94
N PHE A 156 -0.50 11.74 2.78
CA PHE A 156 -0.54 13.02 3.49
C PHE A 156 -1.82 13.81 3.18
N LEU A 157 -2.16 13.95 1.89
CA LEU A 157 -3.36 14.68 1.46
C LEU A 157 -4.65 14.05 1.99
N VAL A 158 -4.79 12.71 1.94
CA VAL A 158 -5.99 12.04 2.47
C VAL A 158 -6.07 12.10 4.00
N HIS A 159 -4.94 12.17 4.71
CA HIS A 159 -4.94 12.43 6.15
C HIS A 159 -5.46 13.84 6.48
N LEU A 160 -5.06 14.85 5.70
CA LEU A 160 -5.56 16.21 5.88
C LEU A 160 -7.06 16.31 5.56
N LEU A 161 -7.50 15.70 4.44
CA LEU A 161 -8.92 15.61 4.09
C LEU A 161 -9.72 14.91 5.21
N GLY A 162 -9.22 13.77 5.68
CA GLY A 162 -9.84 13.00 6.76
C GLY A 162 -9.94 13.79 8.06
N LEU A 163 -8.88 14.52 8.43
CA LEU A 163 -8.87 15.39 9.61
C LEU A 163 -9.90 16.54 9.48
N ALA A 164 -9.92 17.22 8.33
CA ALA A 164 -10.85 18.33 8.09
C ALA A 164 -12.30 17.83 8.14
N ALA A 165 -12.62 16.77 7.41
CA ALA A 165 -13.97 16.19 7.35
C ALA A 165 -14.40 15.59 8.71
N TRP A 166 -13.49 14.97 9.45
CA TRP A 166 -13.77 14.45 10.80
C TRP A 166 -14.29 15.53 11.75
N ARG A 167 -13.71 16.72 11.68
CA ARG A 167 -14.11 17.86 12.54
C ARG A 167 -15.49 18.42 12.21
N THR A 168 -15.98 18.23 10.98
CA THR A 168 -17.30 18.75 10.57
C THR A 168 -18.45 17.79 10.85
N GLY A 169 -18.23 16.49 10.75
CA GLY A 169 -19.33 15.51 10.90
C GLY A 169 -18.86 14.07 11.09
N GLY A 170 -17.67 13.86 11.65
CA GLY A 170 -17.16 12.54 12.02
C GLY A 170 -17.05 11.59 10.82
N ARG A 171 -17.38 10.30 11.04
CA ARG A 171 -17.24 9.24 10.02
C ARG A 171 -18.05 9.51 8.75
N ALA A 172 -19.27 10.01 8.88
CA ALA A 172 -20.15 10.27 7.74
C ALA A 172 -19.57 11.37 6.84
N ALA A 173 -19.07 12.47 7.43
CA ALA A 173 -18.44 13.54 6.67
C ALA A 173 -17.16 13.08 5.96
N VAL A 174 -16.35 12.22 6.58
CA VAL A 174 -15.13 11.66 5.92
C VAL A 174 -15.50 10.79 4.72
N LEU A 175 -16.51 9.93 4.83
CA LEU A 175 -16.99 9.12 3.71
C LEU A 175 -17.54 10.00 2.58
N ALA A 176 -18.40 10.97 2.92
CA ALA A 176 -18.97 11.89 1.94
C ALA A 176 -17.89 12.73 1.23
N ALA A 177 -16.94 13.30 1.99
CA ALA A 177 -15.84 14.07 1.43
C ALA A 177 -14.95 13.24 0.52
N ALA A 178 -14.64 11.99 0.89
CA ALA A 178 -13.82 11.10 0.08
C ALA A 178 -14.49 10.73 -1.24
N VAL A 179 -15.80 10.46 -1.23
CA VAL A 179 -16.58 10.22 -2.46
C VAL A 179 -16.67 11.48 -3.29
N ALA A 180 -16.97 12.63 -2.69
CA ALA A 180 -17.06 13.91 -3.40
C ALA A 180 -15.76 14.28 -4.09
N VAL A 181 -14.61 14.18 -3.39
CA VAL A 181 -13.29 14.47 -3.96
C VAL A 181 -12.97 13.52 -5.12
N LYS A 182 -13.29 12.23 -5.01
CA LYS A 182 -13.12 11.27 -6.11
C LYS A 182 -13.96 11.65 -7.32
N LEU A 183 -15.24 11.97 -7.12
CA LEU A 183 -16.14 12.38 -8.22
C LEU A 183 -15.68 13.68 -8.87
N VAL A 184 -15.32 14.69 -8.08
CA VAL A 184 -14.78 15.96 -8.60
C VAL A 184 -13.52 15.74 -9.44
N ALA A 185 -12.58 14.92 -8.97
CA ALA A 185 -11.33 14.63 -9.66
C ALA A 185 -11.53 13.89 -11.01
N MET A 186 -12.70 13.31 -11.27
CA MET A 186 -13.02 12.70 -12.56
C MET A 186 -13.31 13.75 -13.64
N PHE A 187 -13.80 14.93 -13.25
CA PHE A 187 -14.24 15.97 -14.18
C PHE A 187 -13.31 17.19 -14.20
N VAL A 188 -12.57 17.41 -13.11
CA VAL A 188 -11.69 18.57 -12.98
C VAL A 188 -10.25 18.12 -13.26
N PRO A 189 -9.58 18.75 -14.26
CA PRO A 189 -8.15 18.53 -14.49
C PRO A 189 -7.36 18.81 -13.20
N SER A 190 -6.55 17.87 -12.78
CA SER A 190 -5.77 17.98 -11.57
C SER A 190 -4.36 17.45 -11.78
N THR A 191 -3.45 17.81 -10.87
CA THR A 191 -2.10 17.23 -10.91
C THR A 191 -2.19 15.71 -10.66
N PRO A 192 -1.26 14.91 -11.20
CA PRO A 192 -1.24 13.46 -10.95
C PRO A 192 -1.31 13.12 -9.46
N ALA A 193 -0.66 13.89 -8.61
CA ALA A 193 -0.68 13.71 -7.16
C ALA A 193 -2.08 13.86 -6.54
N LEU A 194 -2.82 14.89 -6.95
CA LEU A 194 -4.20 15.13 -6.49
C LEU A 194 -5.13 14.05 -7.02
N SER A 195 -5.00 13.64 -8.29
CA SER A 195 -5.79 12.56 -8.88
C SER A 195 -5.59 11.24 -8.14
N LEU A 196 -4.34 10.90 -7.80
CA LEU A 196 -4.02 9.67 -7.06
C LEU A 196 -4.53 9.73 -5.61
N ALA A 197 -4.43 10.88 -4.94
CA ALA A 197 -5.00 11.08 -3.62
C ALA A 197 -6.53 10.93 -3.63
N ALA A 198 -7.20 11.62 -4.56
CA ALA A 198 -8.65 11.56 -4.73
C ALA A 198 -9.14 10.15 -5.09
N GLY A 199 -8.42 9.46 -5.98
CA GLY A 199 -8.72 8.08 -6.37
C GLY A 199 -8.70 7.10 -5.20
N ASN A 200 -7.80 7.31 -4.24
CA ASN A 200 -7.59 6.43 -3.08
C ASN A 200 -8.30 6.90 -1.80
N ALA A 201 -8.82 8.12 -1.75
CA ALA A 201 -9.53 8.67 -0.60
C ALA A 201 -10.69 7.78 -0.09
N PRO A 202 -11.54 7.16 -0.96
CA PRO A 202 -12.61 6.29 -0.49
C PRO A 202 -12.13 5.06 0.27
N TYR A 203 -11.00 4.45 -0.12
CA TYR A 203 -10.46 3.28 0.58
C TYR A 203 -9.92 3.66 1.96
N TYR A 204 -9.25 4.81 2.07
CA TYR A 204 -8.84 5.36 3.35
C TYR A 204 -10.04 5.67 4.24
N ALA A 205 -11.06 6.33 3.71
CA ALA A 205 -12.28 6.66 4.43
C ALA A 205 -13.04 5.42 4.90
N LEU A 206 -13.07 4.35 4.09
CA LEU A 206 -13.65 3.06 4.46
C LEU A 206 -12.90 2.45 5.66
N GLY A 207 -11.55 2.45 5.62
CA GLY A 207 -10.74 2.00 6.74
C GLY A 207 -11.02 2.79 8.02
N LEU A 208 -11.11 4.12 7.94
CA LEU A 208 -11.44 4.99 9.06
C LEU A 208 -12.85 4.73 9.61
N ALA A 209 -13.84 4.52 8.72
CA ALA A 209 -15.22 4.27 9.11
C ALA A 209 -15.40 2.93 9.82
N ILE A 210 -14.70 1.89 9.36
CA ILE A 210 -14.76 0.55 9.95
C ILE A 210 -13.94 0.50 11.25
N GLY A 211 -12.71 0.97 11.23
CA GLY A 211 -11.75 0.83 12.34
C GLY A 211 -11.21 -0.59 12.49
N TRP A 212 -10.05 -0.73 13.12
CA TRP A 212 -9.36 -2.01 13.18
C TRP A 212 -10.08 -3.07 14.02
N GLN A 213 -10.81 -2.68 15.10
CA GLN A 213 -11.53 -3.61 15.95
C GLN A 213 -12.66 -4.33 15.17
N ARG A 214 -13.48 -3.54 14.44
CA ARG A 214 -14.57 -4.11 13.64
C ARG A 214 -14.03 -4.95 12.48
N ALA A 215 -12.96 -4.49 11.81
CA ALA A 215 -12.32 -5.24 10.75
C ALA A 215 -11.82 -6.61 11.28
N SER A 216 -11.16 -6.65 12.43
CA SER A 216 -10.73 -7.90 13.06
C SER A 216 -11.90 -8.84 13.36
N THR A 217 -13.00 -8.29 13.93
CA THR A 217 -14.19 -9.11 14.21
C THR A 217 -14.79 -9.71 12.94
N VAL A 218 -14.88 -8.93 11.86
CA VAL A 218 -15.39 -9.42 10.57
C VAL A 218 -14.56 -10.60 10.06
N PHE A 219 -13.23 -10.49 10.08
CA PHE A 219 -12.35 -11.57 9.61
C PHE A 219 -12.38 -12.79 10.54
N ASP A 220 -12.51 -12.61 11.85
CA ASP A 220 -12.58 -13.71 12.82
C ASP A 220 -13.89 -14.50 12.70
N THR A 221 -14.99 -13.82 12.33
CA THR A 221 -16.34 -14.44 12.22
C THR A 221 -16.69 -14.89 10.81
N MET A 222 -15.86 -14.58 9.82
CA MET A 222 -16.15 -14.92 8.41
C MET A 222 -16.09 -16.42 8.17
N SER A 223 -17.15 -16.99 7.58
CA SER A 223 -17.19 -18.41 7.23
C SER A 223 -16.23 -18.74 6.09
N ASP A 224 -15.75 -19.98 6.05
CA ASP A 224 -14.84 -20.44 4.98
C ASP A 224 -15.48 -20.37 3.60
N ARG A 225 -16.79 -20.62 3.50
CA ARG A 225 -17.54 -20.48 2.23
C ARG A 225 -17.45 -19.03 1.71
N LEU A 226 -17.59 -18.03 2.59
CA LEU A 226 -17.50 -16.62 2.21
C LEU A 226 -16.06 -16.24 1.83
N ARG A 227 -15.06 -16.75 2.56
CA ARG A 227 -13.64 -16.54 2.24
C ARG A 227 -13.30 -17.07 0.85
N ILE A 228 -13.66 -18.32 0.56
CA ILE A 228 -13.44 -18.97 -0.75
C ILE A 228 -14.22 -18.24 -1.83
N GLY A 229 -15.51 -17.96 -1.60
CA GLY A 229 -16.35 -17.22 -2.56
C GLY A 229 -15.76 -15.86 -2.92
N THR A 230 -15.30 -15.09 -1.95
CA THR A 230 -14.63 -13.80 -2.19
C THR A 230 -13.37 -13.97 -3.06
N GLY A 231 -12.55 -14.99 -2.76
CA GLY A 231 -11.34 -15.29 -3.54
C GLY A 231 -11.65 -15.67 -5.00
N LEU A 232 -12.66 -16.50 -5.22
CA LEU A 232 -13.09 -16.89 -6.57
C LEU A 232 -13.67 -15.71 -7.36
N CYS A 233 -14.50 -14.88 -6.72
CA CYS A 233 -15.01 -13.66 -7.34
C CYS A 233 -13.90 -12.66 -7.66
N ALA A 234 -12.89 -12.54 -6.79
CA ALA A 234 -11.72 -11.69 -7.04
C ALA A 234 -10.92 -12.20 -8.25
N LEU A 235 -10.67 -13.50 -8.31
CA LEU A 235 -9.97 -14.11 -9.44
C LEU A 235 -10.72 -13.86 -10.75
N LEU A 236 -12.04 -14.10 -10.76
CA LEU A 236 -12.88 -13.85 -11.95
C LEU A 236 -12.83 -12.37 -12.34
N ALA A 237 -12.99 -11.44 -11.40
CA ALA A 237 -12.94 -10.00 -11.67
C ALA A 237 -11.58 -9.56 -12.24
N ILE A 238 -10.48 -10.11 -11.74
CA ILE A 238 -9.12 -9.84 -12.25
C ILE A 238 -8.94 -10.45 -13.64
N ILE A 239 -9.42 -11.65 -13.90
CA ILE A 239 -9.34 -12.28 -15.24
C ILE A 239 -10.12 -11.43 -16.26
N LEU A 240 -11.36 -11.02 -15.94
CA LEU A 240 -12.16 -10.15 -16.80
C LEU A 240 -11.48 -8.79 -17.04
N LEU A 241 -10.86 -8.21 -16.02
CA LEU A 241 -10.08 -6.99 -16.18
C LEU A 241 -8.86 -7.19 -17.08
N CYS A 242 -8.15 -8.31 -16.93
CA CYS A 242 -6.99 -8.64 -17.75
C CYS A 242 -7.35 -8.97 -19.21
N SER A 243 -8.55 -9.50 -19.49
CA SER A 243 -9.01 -9.73 -20.88
C SER A 243 -9.17 -8.43 -21.67
N GLU A 244 -9.42 -7.32 -20.99
CA GLU A 244 -9.50 -5.98 -21.57
C GLU A 244 -8.19 -5.16 -21.39
N ALA A 245 -7.10 -5.85 -21.06
CA ALA A 245 -5.84 -5.20 -20.63
C ALA A 245 -5.27 -4.25 -21.69
N ASP A 246 -5.37 -4.57 -22.98
CA ASP A 246 -4.84 -3.73 -24.05
C ASP A 246 -5.62 -2.41 -24.15
N GLN A 247 -6.95 -2.46 -24.03
CA GLN A 247 -7.79 -1.27 -23.99
C GLN A 247 -7.51 -0.43 -22.74
N LEU A 248 -7.39 -1.10 -21.58
CA LEU A 248 -7.09 -0.45 -20.31
C LEU A 248 -5.70 0.18 -20.29
N GLN A 249 -4.68 -0.49 -20.82
CA GLN A 249 -3.32 0.07 -20.94
C GLN A 249 -3.29 1.27 -21.88
N ASN A 250 -4.00 1.22 -22.99
CA ASN A 250 -4.13 2.36 -23.90
C ASN A 250 -4.80 3.54 -23.19
N MET A 251 -5.83 3.31 -22.38
CA MET A 251 -6.46 4.34 -21.57
C MET A 251 -5.52 4.91 -20.51
N LEU A 252 -4.80 4.07 -19.77
CA LEU A 252 -3.85 4.50 -18.74
C LEU A 252 -2.68 5.30 -19.36
N ARG A 253 -2.25 4.99 -20.57
CA ARG A 253 -1.26 5.77 -21.32
C ARG A 253 -1.82 7.10 -21.83
N VAL A 254 -3.10 7.13 -22.24
CA VAL A 254 -3.80 8.35 -22.71
C VAL A 254 -4.20 9.26 -21.54
N GLU A 255 -4.31 8.75 -20.32
CA GLU A 255 -4.58 9.55 -19.10
C GLU A 255 -3.58 10.70 -18.88
N THR A 256 -2.39 10.62 -19.46
CA THR A 256 -1.41 11.72 -19.37
C THR A 256 -1.76 12.92 -20.25
N ALA A 257 -2.71 12.80 -21.19
CA ALA A 257 -2.96 13.87 -22.14
C ALA A 257 -4.42 14.35 -22.27
N SER A 258 -5.48 13.53 -22.22
CA SER A 258 -6.83 14.02 -22.58
C SER A 258 -8.00 13.03 -22.34
N SER A 259 -7.97 12.08 -21.42
CA SER A 259 -9.15 11.24 -21.23
C SER A 259 -10.28 12.04 -20.55
N SER A 260 -11.43 12.16 -21.23
CA SER A 260 -12.63 12.76 -20.68
C SER A 260 -13.07 12.02 -19.40
N GLY A 261 -13.60 12.74 -18.40
CA GLY A 261 -14.15 12.13 -17.18
C GLY A 261 -15.15 10.99 -17.46
N ILE A 262 -15.85 11.07 -18.62
CA ILE A 262 -16.77 10.04 -19.11
C ILE A 262 -16.05 8.70 -19.35
N ALA A 263 -14.86 8.69 -19.97
CA ALA A 263 -14.09 7.46 -20.18
C ALA A 263 -13.68 6.82 -18.85
N ARG A 264 -13.25 7.61 -17.86
CA ARG A 264 -12.94 7.12 -16.51
C ARG A 264 -14.14 6.50 -15.81
N ILE A 265 -15.34 7.09 -15.97
CA ILE A 265 -16.59 6.53 -15.42
C ILE A 265 -16.92 5.19 -16.08
N ALA A 266 -16.76 5.06 -17.39
CA ALA A 266 -17.07 3.84 -18.11
C ALA A 266 -16.27 2.61 -17.63
N TRP A 267 -15.04 2.81 -17.12
CA TRP A 267 -14.20 1.72 -16.61
C TRP A 267 -14.38 1.42 -15.12
N MET A 268 -15.03 2.28 -14.36
CA MET A 268 -15.29 2.04 -12.93
C MET A 268 -16.02 0.72 -12.65
N PRO A 269 -17.03 0.30 -13.42
CA PRO A 269 -17.72 -0.97 -13.19
C PRO A 269 -16.81 -2.19 -13.28
N ALA A 270 -15.78 -2.15 -14.11
CA ALA A 270 -14.80 -3.24 -14.24
C ALA A 270 -13.71 -3.17 -13.18
N MET A 271 -13.15 -1.99 -12.93
CA MET A 271 -12.04 -1.81 -12.00
C MET A 271 -12.46 -1.92 -10.53
N LEU A 272 -13.63 -1.40 -10.15
CA LEU A 272 -14.05 -1.34 -8.75
C LEU A 272 -14.23 -2.73 -8.12
N PRO A 273 -14.92 -3.70 -8.75
CA PRO A 273 -15.01 -5.07 -8.24
C PRO A 273 -13.63 -5.73 -8.08
N ALA A 274 -12.76 -5.63 -9.09
CA ALA A 274 -11.41 -6.19 -9.03
C ALA A 274 -10.58 -5.58 -7.88
N THR A 275 -10.70 -4.28 -7.66
CA THR A 275 -10.02 -3.57 -6.58
C THR A 275 -10.54 -4.01 -5.20
N LEU A 276 -11.85 -4.00 -5.00
CA LEU A 276 -12.46 -4.33 -3.71
C LEU A 276 -12.30 -5.81 -3.36
N LEU A 277 -12.58 -6.70 -4.31
CA LEU A 277 -12.49 -8.15 -4.08
C LEU A 277 -11.04 -8.59 -3.96
N GLY A 278 -10.12 -8.08 -4.79
CA GLY A 278 -8.70 -8.35 -4.70
C GLY A 278 -8.11 -7.88 -3.37
N GLY A 279 -8.47 -6.66 -2.93
CA GLY A 279 -8.10 -6.13 -1.63
C GLY A 279 -8.66 -6.95 -0.47
N ALA A 280 -9.96 -7.30 -0.52
CA ALA A 280 -10.59 -8.15 0.50
C ALA A 280 -9.93 -9.53 0.57
N THR A 281 -9.61 -10.15 -0.57
CA THR A 281 -8.92 -11.44 -0.62
C THR A 281 -7.53 -11.36 0.03
N LEU A 282 -6.75 -10.30 -0.25
CA LEU A 282 -5.47 -10.10 0.42
C LEU A 282 -5.63 -10.03 1.95
N LEU A 283 -6.61 -9.26 2.43
CA LEU A 283 -6.87 -9.12 3.87
C LEU A 283 -7.36 -10.43 4.51
N ILE A 284 -8.19 -11.21 3.81
CA ILE A 284 -8.64 -12.54 4.24
C ILE A 284 -7.45 -13.50 4.36
N ILE A 285 -6.56 -13.54 3.36
CA ILE A 285 -5.36 -14.38 3.39
C ILE A 285 -4.46 -13.94 4.54
N ALA A 286 -4.25 -12.64 4.73
CA ALA A 286 -3.44 -12.11 5.83
C ALA A 286 -4.00 -12.51 7.20
N SER A 287 -5.32 -12.43 7.38
CA SER A 287 -5.99 -12.84 8.61
C SER A 287 -5.84 -14.35 8.86
N ALA A 288 -6.06 -15.18 7.85
CA ALA A 288 -5.91 -16.64 7.95
C ALA A 288 -4.45 -17.03 8.28
N LEU A 289 -3.47 -16.41 7.63
CA LEU A 289 -2.06 -16.64 7.94
C LEU A 289 -1.69 -16.19 9.35
N ALA A 290 -2.18 -15.03 9.80
CA ALA A 290 -1.93 -14.55 11.16
C ALA A 290 -2.50 -15.51 12.21
N GLN A 291 -3.68 -16.07 11.96
CA GLN A 291 -4.31 -17.06 12.85
C GLN A 291 -3.51 -18.39 12.89
N SER A 292 -2.83 -18.77 11.82
CA SER A 292 -2.02 -20.01 11.78
C SER A 292 -0.78 -19.94 12.70
N GLY A 293 -0.26 -18.74 13.00
CA GLY A 293 0.91 -18.54 13.87
C GLY A 293 2.21 -19.17 13.36
N GLY A 294 2.24 -19.68 12.12
CA GLY A 294 3.36 -20.39 11.54
C GLY A 294 4.56 -19.50 11.20
N ARG A 295 5.68 -20.12 10.79
CA ARG A 295 6.92 -19.38 10.41
C ARG A 295 6.72 -18.36 9.31
N ILE A 296 5.87 -18.68 8.32
CA ILE A 296 5.53 -17.76 7.22
C ILE A 296 4.80 -16.53 7.76
N SER A 297 3.81 -16.72 8.64
CA SER A 297 3.09 -15.62 9.29
C SER A 297 4.04 -14.69 10.05
N GLN A 298 4.93 -15.26 10.87
CA GLN A 298 5.93 -14.50 11.63
C GLN A 298 6.90 -13.73 10.73
N LEU A 299 7.32 -14.31 9.60
CA LEU A 299 8.16 -13.64 8.62
C LEU A 299 7.43 -12.46 7.98
N LEU A 300 6.20 -12.67 7.52
CA LEU A 300 5.37 -11.63 6.89
C LEU A 300 5.05 -10.51 7.89
N GLU A 301 4.78 -10.83 9.14
CA GLU A 301 4.57 -9.84 10.20
C GLU A 301 5.83 -8.97 10.41
N ARG A 302 7.02 -9.57 10.44
CA ARG A 302 8.29 -8.83 10.53
C ARG A 302 8.52 -7.93 9.33
N ILE A 303 8.29 -8.44 8.11
CA ILE A 303 8.36 -7.66 6.87
C ILE A 303 7.36 -6.51 6.91
N GLY A 304 6.13 -6.75 7.38
CA GLY A 304 5.09 -5.74 7.49
C GLY A 304 5.41 -4.62 8.46
N LYS A 305 6.01 -4.94 9.61
CA LYS A 305 6.51 -3.94 10.57
C LYS A 305 7.62 -3.07 9.96
N LEU A 306 8.36 -3.61 9.01
CA LEU A 306 9.45 -2.93 8.30
C LEU A 306 9.03 -2.48 6.87
N SER A 307 7.73 -2.44 6.57
CA SER A 307 7.24 -2.06 5.25
C SER A 307 7.65 -0.65 4.82
N MET A 308 7.79 0.31 5.76
CA MET A 308 8.18 1.67 5.43
C MET A 308 9.65 1.77 4.95
N PRO A 309 10.66 1.23 5.64
CA PRO A 309 12.02 1.12 5.10
C PRO A 309 12.09 0.45 3.73
N ILE A 310 11.37 -0.65 3.54
CA ILE A 310 11.31 -1.33 2.24
C ILE A 310 10.71 -0.41 1.18
N PHE A 311 9.58 0.23 1.49
CA PHE A 311 8.93 1.18 0.58
C PHE A 311 9.85 2.31 0.14
N LEU A 312 10.62 2.89 1.04
CA LEU A 312 11.49 4.02 0.75
C LEU A 312 12.66 3.66 -0.17
N MET A 313 13.19 2.44 -0.06
CA MET A 313 14.47 2.07 -0.69
C MET A 313 14.35 1.05 -1.82
N HIS A 314 13.24 0.28 -1.95
CA HIS A 314 13.18 -0.86 -2.86
C HIS A 314 13.51 -0.52 -4.32
N ILE A 315 13.10 0.66 -4.82
CA ILE A 315 13.40 1.08 -6.21
C ILE A 315 14.90 1.18 -6.44
N LEU A 316 15.65 1.72 -5.48
CA LEU A 316 17.11 1.83 -5.60
C LEU A 316 17.76 0.45 -5.74
N PHE A 317 17.31 -0.51 -4.94
CA PHE A 317 17.81 -1.89 -4.99
C PHE A 317 17.38 -2.62 -6.26
N ILE A 318 16.13 -2.49 -6.69
CA ILE A 318 15.62 -3.08 -7.94
C ILE A 318 16.38 -2.51 -9.14
N ALA A 319 16.45 -1.17 -9.25
CA ALA A 319 17.08 -0.52 -10.39
C ALA A 319 18.58 -0.80 -10.43
N GLY A 320 19.27 -0.68 -9.29
CA GLY A 320 20.71 -0.99 -9.20
C GLY A 320 21.02 -2.43 -9.59
N THR A 321 20.26 -3.40 -9.06
CA THR A 321 20.44 -4.82 -9.40
C THR A 321 20.15 -5.09 -10.88
N ARG A 322 19.07 -4.49 -11.42
CA ARG A 322 18.73 -4.63 -12.84
C ARG A 322 19.82 -4.06 -13.73
N ILE A 323 20.29 -2.84 -13.46
CA ILE A 323 21.37 -2.20 -14.22
C ILE A 323 22.63 -3.09 -14.19
N PHE A 324 23.03 -3.55 -13.01
CA PHE A 324 24.18 -4.43 -12.84
C PHE A 324 24.02 -5.74 -13.62
N ALA A 325 22.88 -6.42 -13.52
CA ALA A 325 22.59 -7.66 -14.23
C ALA A 325 22.63 -7.47 -15.76
N THR A 326 22.04 -6.37 -16.25
CA THR A 326 21.95 -6.11 -17.69
C THR A 326 23.29 -5.69 -18.29
N HIS A 327 24.05 -4.80 -17.63
CA HIS A 327 25.29 -4.26 -18.21
C HIS A 327 26.53 -5.13 -17.96
N ILE A 328 26.57 -5.89 -16.86
CA ILE A 328 27.73 -6.72 -16.51
C ILE A 328 27.53 -8.16 -16.96
N PHE A 329 26.35 -8.74 -16.69
CA PHE A 329 26.07 -10.15 -17.00
C PHE A 329 25.26 -10.34 -18.28
N HIS A 330 24.84 -9.27 -18.94
CA HIS A 330 23.98 -9.31 -20.14
C HIS A 330 22.69 -10.14 -19.95
N VAL A 331 22.17 -10.17 -18.71
CA VAL A 331 20.92 -10.85 -18.35
C VAL A 331 19.80 -9.84 -18.31
N ALA A 332 18.73 -10.09 -19.06
CA ALA A 332 17.55 -9.23 -19.11
C ALA A 332 16.26 -10.07 -19.16
N GLY A 333 15.12 -9.40 -18.97
CA GLY A 333 13.79 -10.01 -19.08
C GLY A 333 13.27 -10.61 -17.77
N ALA A 334 12.20 -11.41 -17.89
CA ALA A 334 11.41 -11.90 -16.76
C ALA A 334 12.15 -12.84 -15.80
N SER A 335 13.24 -13.47 -16.24
CA SER A 335 14.10 -14.32 -15.39
C SER A 335 14.72 -13.56 -14.22
N LEU A 336 14.86 -12.24 -14.33
CA LEU A 336 15.36 -11.39 -13.25
C LEU A 336 14.33 -11.16 -12.14
N LEU A 337 13.04 -11.38 -12.37
CA LEU A 337 11.98 -11.00 -11.45
C LEU A 337 12.19 -11.56 -10.03
N PRO A 338 12.48 -12.85 -9.81
CA PRO A 338 12.70 -13.38 -8.46
C PRO A 338 13.87 -12.72 -7.73
N LEU A 339 14.99 -12.48 -8.45
CA LEU A 339 16.15 -11.82 -7.90
C LEU A 339 15.85 -10.38 -7.51
N LEU A 340 15.18 -9.61 -8.38
CA LEU A 340 14.82 -8.22 -8.13
C LEU A 340 13.86 -8.10 -6.94
N VAL A 341 12.91 -9.02 -6.78
CA VAL A 341 12.01 -9.05 -5.61
C VAL A 341 12.81 -9.38 -4.34
N ALA A 342 13.67 -10.39 -4.36
CA ALA A 342 14.47 -10.78 -3.20
C ALA A 342 15.38 -9.64 -2.74
N VAL A 343 16.07 -8.99 -3.68
CA VAL A 343 16.99 -7.87 -3.38
C VAL A 343 16.21 -6.60 -3.02
N GLY A 344 15.05 -6.35 -3.68
CA GLY A 344 14.19 -5.21 -3.38
C GLY A 344 13.54 -5.27 -1.99
N VAL A 345 13.35 -6.47 -1.42
CA VAL A 345 12.91 -6.65 -0.02
C VAL A 345 14.11 -6.74 0.92
N GLY A 346 15.08 -7.60 0.62
CA GLY A 346 16.21 -7.93 1.49
C GLY A 346 17.20 -6.78 1.66
N GLY A 347 17.53 -6.07 0.58
CA GLY A 347 18.47 -4.95 0.61
C GLY A 347 18.06 -3.84 1.59
N PRO A 348 16.82 -3.30 1.51
CA PRO A 348 16.33 -2.36 2.50
C PRO A 348 16.37 -2.86 3.96
N LEU A 349 16.09 -4.14 4.18
CA LEU A 349 16.16 -4.72 5.52
C LEU A 349 17.59 -4.76 6.06
N LEU A 350 18.57 -5.05 5.21
CA LEU A 350 19.98 -5.00 5.59
C LEU A 350 20.42 -3.57 5.92
N VAL A 351 20.03 -2.58 5.10
CA VAL A 351 20.32 -1.17 5.40
C VAL A 351 19.66 -0.75 6.70
N LYS A 352 18.39 -1.13 6.94
CA LYS A 352 17.70 -0.83 8.19
C LYS A 352 18.44 -1.43 9.40
N ALA A 353 18.85 -2.69 9.31
CA ALA A 353 19.62 -3.34 10.37
C ALA A 353 20.97 -2.65 10.64
N ALA A 354 21.67 -2.22 9.58
CA ALA A 354 22.92 -1.48 9.71
C ALA A 354 22.70 -0.09 10.35
N THR A 355 21.69 0.64 9.90
CA THR A 355 21.37 1.98 10.43
C THR A 355 20.86 1.94 11.87
N ASP A 356 20.21 0.85 12.29
CA ASP A 356 19.85 0.63 13.71
C ASP A 356 21.08 0.46 14.59
N ARG A 357 22.08 -0.29 14.13
CA ARG A 357 23.33 -0.52 14.89
C ARG A 357 24.11 0.77 15.14
N ILE A 358 24.09 1.70 14.20
CA ILE A 358 24.78 3.00 14.32
C ILE A 358 23.88 4.14 14.82
N GLY A 359 22.63 3.83 15.19
CA GLY A 359 21.67 4.81 15.72
C GLY A 359 21.11 5.80 14.68
N ALA A 360 21.38 5.60 13.38
CA ALA A 360 21.00 6.54 12.30
C ALA A 360 19.56 6.36 11.76
N SER A 361 18.85 5.30 12.15
CA SER A 361 17.51 4.99 11.61
C SER A 361 16.50 6.11 11.80
N LYS A 362 16.54 6.83 12.91
CA LYS A 362 15.61 7.93 13.19
C LYS A 362 15.85 9.13 12.28
N SER A 363 17.12 9.51 12.08
CA SER A 363 17.51 10.62 11.20
C SER A 363 17.30 10.31 9.73
N LEU A 364 17.26 9.02 9.35
CA LEU A 364 16.91 8.60 8.00
C LEU A 364 15.40 8.35 7.79
N GLY A 365 14.56 8.61 8.80
CA GLY A 365 13.11 8.37 8.70
C GLY A 365 12.72 6.89 8.58
N LEU A 366 13.62 5.96 8.94
CA LEU A 366 13.44 4.52 8.87
C LEU A 366 12.89 3.97 10.21
N ARG A 367 11.71 4.44 10.62
CA ARG A 367 11.08 4.03 11.89
C ARG A 367 10.14 2.86 11.73
#